data_0033932a25220466d041d60212642770
#
_entry.id   0033932a25220466d041d60212642770
#
_cell.length_a   1.000
_cell.length_b   1.000
_cell.length_c   1.000
_cell.angle_alpha   90.00
_cell.angle_beta   90.00
_cell.angle_gamma   90.00
#
_symmetry.space_group_name_H-M   'P 1'
#
loop_
_entity.id
_entity.type
_entity.pdbx_description
1 polymer ?
#
loop_
_entity_poly.entity_id
_entity_poly.type
_entity_poly.pdbx_seq_one_letter_code
_entity_poly.pdbx_strand_id
1 'polypeptide(L)'
;MGRIIGIDYSLTCPCICVQEKSNTKFIDSKIHYLTDNKKMTGVFGNIIGHSHMDYNSPEQRYEQITFWTINQMEKISDIEKVYMED
;
A
#
# COMPACT_ATOMS: atom_id res chain seq x y z
N MET A 1 5.06 8.75 19.05
CA MET A 1 5.80 8.69 17.80
C MET A 1 4.84 8.39 16.67
N GLY A 2 4.83 9.22 15.64
CA GLY A 2 3.90 9.08 14.55
C GLY A 2 4.43 8.24 13.41
N ARG A 3 3.51 7.80 12.55
CA ARG A 3 3.84 7.11 11.31
C ARG A 3 3.48 7.99 10.13
N ILE A 4 4.32 7.96 9.11
CA ILE A 4 4.12 8.70 7.88
C ILE A 4 3.77 7.70 6.79
N ILE A 5 2.72 7.99 6.05
CA ILE A 5 2.23 7.11 5.00
C ILE A 5 2.31 7.83 3.66
N GLY A 6 2.92 7.17 2.67
CA GLY A 6 2.89 7.61 1.29
C GLY A 6 2.02 6.68 0.47
N ILE A 7 1.12 7.25 -0.32
CA ILE A 7 0.20 6.47 -1.15
C ILE A 7 0.38 6.86 -2.62
N ASP A 8 0.58 5.86 -3.46
CA ASP A 8 0.60 6.01 -4.91
C ASP A 8 -0.60 5.25 -5.49
N TYR A 9 -1.57 5.98 -5.99
CA TYR A 9 -2.79 5.41 -6.59
C TYR A 9 -2.59 5.11 -8.07
N SER A 10 -1.71 4.19 -8.36
CA SER A 10 -1.56 3.68 -9.72
C SER A 10 -2.65 2.66 -10.03
N LEU A 11 -3.20 2.67 -11.23
CA LEU A 11 -4.18 1.68 -11.67
C LEU A 11 -3.59 0.29 -11.80
N THR A 12 -2.32 0.20 -12.14
CA THR A 12 -1.67 -1.08 -12.39
C THR A 12 -1.03 -1.66 -11.14
N CYS A 13 -0.48 -0.81 -10.27
CA CYS A 13 0.22 -1.26 -9.09
C CYS A 13 0.15 -0.20 -7.98
N PRO A 14 -1.02 -0.04 -7.33
CA PRO A 14 -1.11 0.90 -6.22
C PRO A 14 -0.22 0.46 -5.06
N CYS A 15 0.33 1.42 -4.36
CA CYS A 15 1.37 1.18 -3.38
C CYS A 15 1.17 2.06 -2.15
N ILE A 16 1.45 1.48 -0.97
CA ILE A 16 1.43 2.21 0.31
C ILE A 16 2.77 2.00 0.98
N CYS A 17 3.45 3.09 1.28
CA CYS A 17 4.69 3.07 2.03
C CYS A 17 4.44 3.55 3.46
N VAL A 18 4.84 2.77 4.44
CA VAL A 18 4.68 3.08 5.86
C VAL A 18 6.06 3.28 6.47
N GLN A 19 6.28 4.44 7.07
CA GLN A 19 7.56 4.76 7.70
C GLN A 19 7.35 5.33 9.09
N GLU A 20 8.16 4.88 10.05
CA GLU A 20 8.19 5.49 11.38
C GLU A 20 8.83 6.87 11.29
N LYS A 21 8.21 7.86 11.93
CA LYS A 21 8.69 9.24 11.90
C LYS A 21 10.10 9.38 12.46
N SER A 22 10.40 8.60 13.49
CA SER A 22 11.71 8.65 14.16
C SER A 22 12.80 7.86 13.44
N ASN A 23 12.45 7.10 12.40
CA ASN A 23 13.37 6.24 11.68
C ASN A 23 13.26 6.49 10.18
N THR A 24 14.32 7.04 9.59
CA THR A 24 14.36 7.42 8.18
C THR A 24 15.05 6.38 7.30
N LYS A 25 15.48 5.26 7.87
CA LYS A 25 16.13 4.20 7.10
C LYS A 25 15.11 3.45 6.26
N PHE A 26 15.40 3.27 4.99
CA PHE A 26 14.53 2.56 4.05
C PHE A 26 14.22 1.13 4.53
N ILE A 27 15.22 0.42 5.05
CA ILE A 27 15.06 -0.98 5.47
C ILE A 27 14.03 -1.16 6.59
N ASP A 28 13.79 -0.10 7.36
CA ASP A 28 12.81 -0.13 8.45
C ASP A 28 11.43 0.34 8.01
N SER A 29 11.28 0.75 6.76
CA SER A 29 9.99 1.08 6.15
C SER A 29 9.31 -0.20 5.69
N LYS A 30 7.97 -0.16 5.62
CA LYS A 30 7.20 -1.23 5.01
C LYS A 30 6.51 -0.70 3.77
N ILE A 31 6.60 -1.46 2.69
CA ILE A 31 5.96 -1.09 1.43
C ILE A 31 4.97 -2.20 1.07
N HIS A 32 3.71 -1.82 0.93
CA HIS A 32 2.65 -2.71 0.49
C HIS A 32 2.22 -2.31 -0.91
N TYR A 33 2.09 -3.27 -1.79
CA TYR A 33 1.56 -3.01 -3.12
C TYR A 33 0.53 -4.07 -3.52
N LEU A 34 -0.33 -3.71 -4.45
CA LEU A 34 -1.37 -4.57 -4.98
C LEU A 34 -1.02 -4.91 -6.42
N THR A 35 -0.99 -6.19 -6.78
CA THR A 35 -0.55 -6.61 -8.09
C THR A 35 -1.41 -7.74 -8.67
N ASP A 36 -1.57 -7.75 -9.99
CA ASP A 36 -2.20 -8.83 -10.73
C ASP A 36 -1.22 -9.96 -11.02
N ASN A 37 0.06 -9.73 -10.86
CA ASN A 37 1.10 -10.69 -11.18
C ASN A 37 1.38 -11.60 -9.99
N LYS A 38 1.00 -12.87 -10.11
CA LYS A 38 1.17 -13.86 -9.04
C LYS A 38 2.62 -14.03 -8.59
N LYS A 39 3.58 -13.82 -9.49
CA LYS A 39 5.00 -13.94 -9.17
C LYS A 39 5.48 -12.82 -8.26
N MET A 40 4.76 -11.70 -8.24
CA MET A 40 5.09 -10.53 -7.42
C MET A 40 4.33 -10.50 -6.10
N THR A 41 3.54 -11.54 -5.82
CA THR A 41 2.78 -11.66 -4.57
C THR A 41 3.64 -12.35 -3.51
N GLY A 42 3.59 -11.85 -2.29
CA GLY A 42 4.32 -12.42 -1.17
C GLY A 42 5.15 -11.40 -0.42
N VAL A 43 6.00 -11.89 0.47
CA VAL A 43 6.87 -11.05 1.31
C VAL A 43 8.28 -11.08 0.77
N PHE A 44 8.81 -9.92 0.44
CA PHE A 44 10.16 -9.74 -0.08
C PHE A 44 10.91 -8.75 0.81
N GLY A 45 11.40 -9.22 1.96
CA GLY A 45 12.03 -8.34 2.95
C GLY A 45 11.01 -7.37 3.57
N ASN A 46 11.23 -6.09 3.37
CA ASN A 46 10.31 -5.04 3.84
C ASN A 46 9.22 -4.68 2.81
N ILE A 47 9.17 -5.41 1.69
CA ILE A 47 8.20 -5.18 0.63
C ILE A 47 7.21 -6.34 0.62
N ILE A 48 5.91 -6.02 0.64
CA ILE A 48 4.85 -7.02 0.70
C ILE A 48 3.90 -6.82 -0.48
N GLY A 49 3.81 -7.85 -1.33
CA GLY A 49 2.92 -7.85 -2.48
C GLY A 49 1.61 -8.56 -2.18
N HIS A 50 0.50 -7.89 -2.45
CA HIS A 50 -0.85 -8.42 -2.25
C HIS A 50 -1.49 -8.76 -3.60
N SER A 51 -2.19 -9.89 -3.64
CA SER A 51 -2.91 -10.30 -4.84
C SER A 51 -4.15 -9.46 -5.06
N HIS A 52 -4.34 -9.01 -6.28
CA HIS A 52 -5.55 -8.31 -6.68
C HIS A 52 -6.68 -9.31 -6.92
N MET A 53 -7.89 -8.96 -6.50
CA MET A 53 -9.07 -9.76 -6.81
C MET A 53 -9.49 -9.55 -8.27
N ASP A 54 -10.18 -10.52 -8.83
CA ASP A 54 -10.72 -10.39 -10.19
C ASP A 54 -11.72 -9.24 -10.26
N TYR A 55 -11.73 -8.57 -11.39
CA TYR A 55 -12.65 -7.45 -11.63
C TYR A 55 -13.14 -7.49 -13.07
N ASN A 56 -14.36 -7.00 -13.30
CA ASN A 56 -15.02 -7.02 -14.60
C ASN A 56 -15.08 -5.65 -15.27
N SER A 57 -14.72 -4.60 -14.57
CA SER A 57 -14.80 -3.24 -15.10
C SER A 57 -13.76 -2.35 -14.42
N PRO A 58 -13.36 -1.23 -15.06
CA PRO A 58 -12.47 -0.27 -14.42
C PRO A 58 -13.03 0.29 -13.10
N GLU A 59 -14.34 0.50 -13.03
CA GLU A 59 -15.00 0.99 -11.82
C GLU A 59 -14.84 0.01 -10.67
N GLN A 60 -15.00 -1.29 -10.96
CA GLN A 60 -14.82 -2.32 -9.94
C GLN A 60 -13.38 -2.38 -9.46
N ARG A 61 -12.42 -2.19 -10.36
CA ARG A 61 -11.01 -2.14 -10.00
C ARG A 61 -10.71 -0.95 -9.07
N TYR A 62 -11.25 0.23 -9.38
CA TYR A 62 -11.11 1.40 -8.51
C TYR A 62 -11.68 1.15 -7.12
N GLU A 63 -12.85 0.53 -7.07
CA GLU A 63 -13.50 0.18 -5.81
C GLU A 63 -12.63 -0.76 -4.99
N GLN A 64 -12.06 -1.79 -5.60
CA GLN A 64 -11.17 -2.73 -4.92
C GLN A 64 -9.92 -2.05 -4.40
N ILE A 65 -9.31 -1.17 -5.20
CA ILE A 65 -8.13 -0.42 -4.79
C ILE A 65 -8.45 0.46 -3.58
N THR A 66 -9.59 1.13 -3.60
CA THR A 66 -10.03 1.97 -2.49
C THR A 66 -10.22 1.15 -1.21
N PHE A 67 -10.92 0.03 -1.28
CA PHE A 67 -11.13 -0.83 -0.13
C PHE A 67 -9.83 -1.41 0.39
N TRP A 68 -8.95 -1.84 -0.50
CA TRP A 68 -7.64 -2.36 -0.09
C TRP A 68 -6.83 -1.29 0.65
N THR A 69 -6.82 -0.07 0.13
CA THR A 69 -6.10 1.04 0.76
C THR A 69 -6.65 1.32 2.15
N ILE A 70 -7.97 1.41 2.30
CA ILE A 70 -8.61 1.64 3.59
C ILE A 70 -8.27 0.52 4.57
N ASN A 71 -8.34 -0.73 4.12
CA ASN A 71 -8.01 -1.88 4.97
C ASN A 71 -6.57 -1.84 5.45
N GLN A 72 -5.63 -1.47 4.58
CA GLN A 72 -4.23 -1.35 4.98
C GLN A 72 -4.04 -0.24 6.01
N MET A 73 -4.70 0.89 5.81
CA MET A 73 -4.60 2.02 6.73
C MET A 73 -5.21 1.72 8.10
N GLU A 74 -6.29 0.95 8.14
CA GLU A 74 -6.92 0.55 9.41
C GLU A 74 -6.01 -0.32 10.28
N LYS A 75 -5.10 -1.05 9.66
CA LYS A 75 -4.12 -1.89 10.38
C LYS A 75 -2.95 -1.08 10.94
N ILE A 76 -2.83 0.17 10.57
CA ILE A 76 -1.73 1.04 10.97
C ILE A 76 -2.24 1.98 12.06
N SER A 77 -1.61 1.93 13.23
CA SER A 77 -1.93 2.85 14.32
C SER A 77 -1.02 4.09 14.25
N ASP A 78 -1.46 5.15 14.92
CA ASP A 78 -0.67 6.35 15.16
C ASP A 78 -0.21 7.04 13.86
N ILE A 79 -1.12 7.15 12.89
CA ILE A 79 -0.83 7.85 11.63
C ILE A 79 -0.79 9.36 11.91
N GLU A 80 0.33 10.00 11.58
CA GLU A 80 0.53 11.42 11.75
C GLU A 80 0.35 12.20 10.46
N LYS A 81 0.86 11.67 9.35
CA LYS A 81 0.76 12.31 8.05
C LYS A 81 0.54 11.29 6.95
N VAL A 82 -0.24 11.69 5.95
CA VAL A 82 -0.48 10.91 4.74
C VAL A 82 -0.15 11.77 3.54
N TYR A 83 0.76 11.29 2.70
CA TYR A 83 1.10 11.92 1.43
C TYR A 83 0.51 11.10 0.30
N MET A 84 -0.21 11.75 -0.60
CA MET A 84 -0.81 11.09 -1.77
C MET A 84 -0.20 11.65 -3.03
N GLU A 85 0.17 10.77 -3.94
CA GLU A 85 0.70 11.12 -5.25
C GLU A 85 -0.36 10.82 -6.30
N ASP A 86 -0.61 11.77 -7.16
CA ASP A 86 -1.59 11.62 -8.25
C ASP A 86 -1.03 10.81 -9.42
#